data_397273fc6c9f09348a23785234d376e0
#
_entry.id   397273fc6c9f09348a23785234d376e0
#
_cell.length_a   1.000
_cell.length_b   1.000
_cell.length_c   1.000
_cell.angle_alpha   90.00
_cell.angle_beta   90.00
_cell.angle_gamma   90.00
#
_symmetry.space_group_name_H-M   'P 1'
#
loop_
_entity.id
_entity.type
_entity.pdbx_description
1 polymer ?
#
loop_
_entity_poly.entity_id
_entity_poly.type
_entity_poly.pdbx_seq_one_letter_code
_entity_poly.pdbx_strand_id
1 'polypeptide(L)'
;MCGIVGVAGNLFEKDAKTFKDLLFMDTLRGDHSTGVLSISNTLKGYDVLKRPGPAMYLMESKGFDRVVSSAARVLLGHNRYGTMGKATVANAHPFDFDNVCGVHNGTLPHNIKSKFEDHHHFDTDSEAFYNNVNEHGIEASITLLTQGAYCFVWWDKDTDELCMIRNDERPMWYTFNTDRTIMYWASEVGMLAAALNRNDVKTEKFNFLDVHKLHRWKIPLGNNAWPEAVVSELRPKKEEPVHHGYNFHKPHWERQAEQKAAQERAAKEGAPGAAKAGAVKIRDASEDEKFVWSTLEVSELCIDDTSPEGWHSDESIVEWFKRRFPVITLPSQRKVVDLPTRKVLGYIHPKTRAEITKAEFEVITKHGCDWCQKSVEWGDHVQLCCVDGISIECICESCVNNDVTAKQYLEG
;
A
#
# COMPACT_ATOMS: atom_id res chain seq x y z
N MET A 1 0.11 1.12 -6.33
CA MET A 1 -0.32 2.38 -5.64
C MET A 1 -0.29 2.14 -4.15
N CYS A 2 0.04 3.15 -3.35
CA CYS A 2 -0.03 3.02 -1.90
C CYS A 2 -1.47 2.89 -1.41
N GLY A 3 -1.66 2.36 -0.19
CA GLY A 3 -2.93 2.32 0.50
C GLY A 3 -2.87 2.95 1.88
N ILE A 4 -3.95 3.59 2.27
CA ILE A 4 -4.14 4.20 3.60
C ILE A 4 -5.40 3.62 4.21
N VAL A 5 -5.31 3.17 5.44
CA VAL A 5 -6.43 2.63 6.21
C VAL A 5 -6.40 3.15 7.63
N GLY A 6 -7.54 3.17 8.31
CA GLY A 6 -7.54 3.50 9.73
C GLY A 6 -8.88 3.40 10.43
N VAL A 7 -8.79 3.51 11.74
CA VAL A 7 -9.92 3.56 12.65
C VAL A 7 -9.59 4.49 13.83
N ALA A 8 -10.56 5.26 14.28
CA ALA A 8 -10.37 6.14 15.43
C ALA A 8 -11.65 6.31 16.23
N GLY A 9 -11.51 6.57 17.53
CA GLY A 9 -12.57 6.73 18.53
C GLY A 9 -12.30 5.93 19.79
N ASN A 10 -13.32 5.60 20.55
CA ASN A 10 -13.20 4.69 21.68
C ASN A 10 -13.26 3.24 21.18
N LEU A 11 -12.12 2.68 20.79
CA LEU A 11 -12.02 1.41 20.10
C LEU A 11 -12.35 0.23 21.01
N PHE A 12 -13.07 -0.75 20.46
CA PHE A 12 -13.25 -2.07 21.02
C PHE A 12 -12.39 -3.10 20.28
N GLU A 13 -12.33 -4.31 20.77
CA GLU A 13 -11.52 -5.38 20.15
C GLU A 13 -11.93 -5.65 18.69
N LYS A 14 -13.24 -5.56 18.38
CA LYS A 14 -13.74 -5.70 17.00
C LYS A 14 -13.22 -4.61 16.06
N ASP A 15 -12.98 -3.40 16.57
CA ASP A 15 -12.52 -2.26 15.77
C ASP A 15 -11.02 -2.40 15.47
N ALA A 16 -10.24 -2.84 16.47
CA ALA A 16 -8.84 -3.20 16.27
C ALA A 16 -8.71 -4.38 15.29
N LYS A 17 -9.61 -5.36 15.34
CA LYS A 17 -9.67 -6.46 14.38
C LYS A 17 -10.05 -5.97 12.99
N THR A 18 -11.02 -5.06 12.88
CA THR A 18 -11.40 -4.44 11.60
C THR A 18 -10.22 -3.69 10.99
N PHE A 19 -9.46 -2.97 11.79
CA PHE A 19 -8.22 -2.32 11.33
C PHE A 19 -7.18 -3.33 10.83
N LYS A 20 -6.98 -4.44 11.52
CA LYS A 20 -6.07 -5.53 11.09
C LYS A 20 -6.51 -6.10 9.74
N ASP A 21 -7.80 -6.38 9.58
CA ASP A 21 -8.35 -6.87 8.32
C ASP A 21 -8.16 -5.84 7.18
N LEU A 22 -8.40 -4.55 7.45
CA LEU A 22 -8.14 -3.47 6.50
C LEU A 22 -6.66 -3.39 6.10
N LEU A 23 -5.76 -3.37 7.07
CA LEU A 23 -4.32 -3.29 6.84
C LEU A 23 -3.82 -4.48 6.01
N PHE A 24 -4.35 -5.67 6.27
CA PHE A 24 -4.02 -6.88 5.52
C PHE A 24 -4.51 -6.81 4.07
N MET A 25 -5.80 -6.46 3.86
CA MET A 25 -6.36 -6.34 2.51
C MET A 25 -5.68 -5.25 1.69
N ASP A 26 -5.32 -4.16 2.33
CA ASP A 26 -4.67 -3.01 1.69
C ASP A 26 -3.24 -3.32 1.20
N THR A 27 -2.66 -4.49 1.57
CA THR A 27 -1.42 -5.03 0.97
C THR A 27 -1.54 -5.16 -0.56
N LEU A 28 -2.74 -5.35 -1.09
CA LEU A 28 -2.99 -5.40 -2.54
C LEU A 28 -2.63 -4.08 -3.25
N ARG A 29 -2.56 -2.98 -2.51
CA ARG A 29 -2.17 -1.66 -3.04
C ARG A 29 -0.66 -1.39 -2.92
N GLY A 30 0.00 -2.03 -1.97
CA GLY A 30 1.44 -1.87 -1.77
C GLY A 30 2.00 -2.89 -0.79
N ASP A 31 3.10 -3.51 -1.17
CA ASP A 31 3.76 -4.59 -0.44
C ASP A 31 5.25 -4.33 -0.17
N HIS A 32 5.75 -3.14 -0.53
CA HIS A 32 7.16 -2.80 -0.34
C HIS A 32 7.50 -2.44 1.10
N SER A 33 6.60 -1.84 1.83
CA SER A 33 6.70 -1.63 3.28
C SER A 33 5.34 -1.33 3.89
N THR A 34 5.18 -1.68 5.16
CA THR A 34 3.97 -1.42 5.94
C THR A 34 4.34 -0.68 7.22
N GLY A 35 3.45 0.22 7.67
CA GLY A 35 3.60 0.83 8.97
C GLY A 35 2.29 1.30 9.58
N VAL A 36 2.33 1.49 10.88
CA VAL A 36 1.17 1.84 11.71
C VAL A 36 1.56 2.91 12.72
N LEU A 37 0.74 3.95 12.85
CA LEU A 37 0.69 4.84 13.99
C LEU A 37 -0.44 4.37 14.91
N SER A 38 -0.17 4.26 16.19
CA SER A 38 -1.15 4.01 17.26
C SER A 38 -1.08 5.10 18.30
N ILE A 39 -2.18 5.82 18.54
CA ILE A 39 -2.28 6.83 19.60
C ILE A 39 -3.03 6.23 20.77
N SER A 40 -2.43 6.24 21.95
CA SER A 40 -3.02 5.67 23.17
C SER A 40 -4.26 6.43 23.63
N ASN A 41 -5.25 5.70 24.15
CA ASN A 41 -6.45 6.25 24.75
C ASN A 41 -6.22 6.80 26.18
N THR A 42 -5.26 6.24 26.92
CA THR A 42 -5.08 6.50 28.35
C THR A 42 -3.85 7.32 28.70
N LEU A 43 -2.85 7.34 27.83
CA LEU A 43 -1.56 8.03 28.02
C LEU A 43 -1.36 9.04 26.90
N LYS A 44 -0.68 10.15 27.20
CA LYS A 44 -0.22 11.09 26.15
C LYS A 44 0.94 10.49 25.34
N GLY A 45 0.75 9.26 24.85
CA GLY A 45 1.75 8.52 24.13
C GLY A 45 1.22 7.96 22.82
N TYR A 46 2.14 7.69 21.93
CA TYR A 46 1.87 7.00 20.67
C TYR A 46 3.03 6.06 20.35
N ASP A 47 2.72 5.06 19.54
CA ASP A 47 3.69 4.12 18.99
C ASP A 47 3.68 4.19 17.47
N VAL A 48 4.86 4.10 16.86
CA VAL A 48 5.02 3.94 15.42
C VAL A 48 5.73 2.62 15.16
N LEU A 49 5.10 1.73 14.40
CA LEU A 49 5.70 0.48 13.93
C LEU A 49 5.84 0.52 12.42
N LYS A 50 7.03 0.19 11.91
CA LYS A 50 7.34 0.19 10.48
C LYS A 50 8.17 -1.03 10.12
N ARG A 51 7.86 -1.65 8.98
CA ARG A 51 8.62 -2.79 8.48
C ARG A 51 8.64 -2.82 6.95
N PRO A 52 9.77 -3.13 6.28
CA PRO A 52 9.79 -3.49 4.88
C PRO A 52 9.00 -4.78 4.63
N GLY A 53 8.29 -4.83 3.50
CA GLY A 53 7.47 -5.96 3.10
C GLY A 53 5.97 -5.75 3.34
N PRO A 54 5.16 -6.75 2.97
CA PRO A 54 3.71 -6.73 3.08
C PRO A 54 3.22 -6.66 4.54
N ALA A 55 1.97 -6.26 4.73
CA ALA A 55 1.37 -6.07 6.06
C ALA A 55 1.52 -7.30 6.97
N MET A 56 1.46 -8.50 6.41
CA MET A 56 1.61 -9.75 7.16
C MET A 56 2.93 -9.78 7.95
N TYR A 57 4.03 -9.29 7.38
CA TYR A 57 5.32 -9.25 8.08
C TYR A 57 5.31 -8.33 9.29
N LEU A 58 4.62 -7.19 9.20
CA LEU A 58 4.44 -6.30 10.35
C LEU A 58 3.52 -6.93 11.38
N MET A 59 2.43 -7.58 10.95
CA MET A 59 1.45 -8.23 11.84
C MET A 59 2.04 -9.38 12.64
N GLU A 60 3.03 -10.09 12.11
CA GLU A 60 3.76 -11.16 12.80
C GLU A 60 4.86 -10.64 13.73
N SER A 61 5.17 -9.34 13.69
CA SER A 61 6.23 -8.78 14.51
C SER A 61 5.87 -8.71 15.99
N LYS A 62 6.87 -8.90 16.86
CA LYS A 62 6.71 -8.75 18.30
C LYS A 62 6.18 -7.34 18.64
N GLY A 63 5.14 -7.27 19.42
CA GLY A 63 4.55 -6.02 19.87
C GLY A 63 3.47 -5.45 18.96
N PHE A 64 3.22 -6.03 17.78
CA PHE A 64 2.14 -5.56 16.90
C PHE A 64 0.78 -5.58 17.61
N ASP A 65 0.42 -6.70 18.25
CA ASP A 65 -0.85 -6.83 18.98
C ASP A 65 -0.97 -5.90 20.19
N ARG A 66 0.15 -5.49 20.79
CA ARG A 66 0.17 -4.48 21.85
C ARG A 66 -0.16 -3.10 21.29
N VAL A 67 0.42 -2.76 20.16
CA VAL A 67 0.26 -1.46 19.50
C VAL A 67 -1.09 -1.37 18.79
N VAL A 68 -1.49 -2.42 18.07
CA VAL A 68 -2.77 -2.50 17.36
C VAL A 68 -3.80 -3.21 18.23
N SER A 69 -4.35 -2.46 19.18
CA SER A 69 -5.29 -2.97 20.17
C SER A 69 -6.38 -1.95 20.47
N SER A 70 -7.39 -2.35 21.25
CA SER A 70 -8.45 -1.48 21.74
C SER A 70 -7.98 -0.42 22.76
N ALA A 71 -6.72 -0.49 23.22
CA ALA A 71 -6.13 0.57 24.02
C ALA A 71 -5.75 1.83 23.22
N ALA A 72 -5.77 1.74 21.90
CA ALA A 72 -5.59 2.88 21.01
C ALA A 72 -6.90 3.67 20.86
N ARG A 73 -6.77 4.97 20.61
CA ARG A 73 -7.88 5.84 20.15
C ARG A 73 -7.76 6.21 18.67
N VAL A 74 -6.59 6.01 18.06
CA VAL A 74 -6.36 6.13 16.63
C VAL A 74 -5.40 5.02 16.21
N LEU A 75 -5.76 4.32 15.14
CA LEU A 75 -4.91 3.42 14.40
C LEU A 75 -4.88 3.91 12.94
N LEU A 76 -3.71 4.34 12.47
CA LEU A 76 -3.50 4.79 11.09
C LEU A 76 -2.47 3.89 10.43
N GLY A 77 -2.86 3.18 9.39
CA GLY A 77 -2.03 2.22 8.65
C GLY A 77 -1.71 2.69 7.24
N HIS A 78 -0.58 2.24 6.75
CA HIS A 78 -0.14 2.50 5.39
C HIS A 78 0.61 1.31 4.80
N ASN A 79 0.22 0.93 3.57
CA ASN A 79 0.91 -0.04 2.74
C ASN A 79 1.54 0.67 1.55
N ARG A 80 2.87 0.64 1.49
CA ARG A 80 3.64 1.40 0.52
C ARG A 80 3.91 0.62 -0.76
N TYR A 81 3.60 1.23 -1.89
CA TYR A 81 4.19 0.89 -3.18
C TYR A 81 5.22 1.97 -3.54
N GLY A 82 6.51 1.66 -3.35
CA GLY A 82 7.59 2.64 -3.50
C GLY A 82 7.77 3.11 -4.93
N THR A 83 7.52 4.37 -5.17
CA THR A 83 7.81 5.08 -6.43
C THR A 83 9.11 5.87 -6.32
N MET A 84 9.51 6.27 -5.11
CA MET A 84 10.69 7.05 -4.80
C MET A 84 11.34 6.54 -3.51
N GLY A 85 12.65 6.35 -3.48
CA GLY A 85 13.38 5.76 -2.35
C GLY A 85 13.25 4.24 -2.23
N LYS A 86 14.21 3.61 -1.53
CA LYS A 86 14.27 2.15 -1.32
C LYS A 86 13.20 1.68 -0.32
N ALA A 87 12.89 0.39 -0.34
CA ALA A 87 12.04 -0.25 0.67
C ALA A 87 12.83 -0.48 1.97
N THR A 88 12.94 0.54 2.79
CA THR A 88 13.63 0.52 4.11
C THR A 88 12.65 0.93 5.20
N VAL A 89 12.99 0.69 6.47
CA VAL A 89 12.22 1.18 7.61
C VAL A 89 12.16 2.71 7.61
N ALA A 90 13.25 3.40 7.28
CA ALA A 90 13.29 4.86 7.21
C ALA A 90 12.25 5.40 6.20
N ASN A 91 12.20 4.81 5.01
CA ASN A 91 11.32 5.22 3.92
C ASN A 91 9.89 4.70 4.03
N ALA A 92 9.57 3.91 5.05
CA ALA A 92 8.21 3.45 5.32
C ALA A 92 7.42 4.53 6.05
N HIS A 93 6.12 4.65 5.73
CA HIS A 93 5.19 5.48 6.49
C HIS A 93 4.77 4.80 7.82
N PRO A 94 4.24 5.55 8.79
CA PRO A 94 4.11 7.01 8.79
C PRO A 94 5.44 7.72 8.99
N PHE A 95 5.52 8.97 8.52
CA PHE A 95 6.61 9.88 8.84
C PHE A 95 6.25 10.67 10.09
N ASP A 96 7.19 10.73 11.02
CA ASP A 96 6.99 11.23 12.38
C ASP A 96 7.95 12.38 12.67
N PHE A 97 7.39 13.57 12.85
CA PHE A 97 8.08 14.82 13.20
C PHE A 97 7.49 15.41 14.48
N ASP A 98 8.02 16.49 14.98
CA ASP A 98 7.63 17.06 16.27
C ASP A 98 6.14 17.38 16.34
N ASN A 99 5.58 18.04 15.33
CA ASN A 99 4.20 18.54 15.30
C ASN A 99 3.24 17.66 14.49
N VAL A 100 3.77 16.70 13.69
CA VAL A 100 2.97 15.93 12.75
C VAL A 100 3.44 14.50 12.64
N CYS A 101 2.49 13.56 12.56
CA CYS A 101 2.76 12.18 12.19
C CYS A 101 1.76 11.72 11.14
N GLY A 102 2.23 11.34 9.94
CA GLY A 102 1.29 11.13 8.85
C GLY A 102 1.75 10.21 7.72
N VAL A 103 0.81 9.93 6.83
CA VAL A 103 0.93 9.01 5.71
C VAL A 103 0.52 9.68 4.39
N HIS A 104 1.09 9.22 3.29
CA HIS A 104 0.84 9.75 1.95
C HIS A 104 0.59 8.61 0.96
N ASN A 105 -0.55 8.64 0.30
CA ASN A 105 -0.81 7.88 -0.91
C ASN A 105 -0.70 8.82 -2.11
N GLY A 106 0.36 8.64 -2.90
CA GLY A 106 0.59 9.48 -4.06
C GLY A 106 2.02 9.48 -4.54
N THR A 107 2.35 10.46 -5.36
CA THR A 107 3.71 10.76 -5.81
C THR A 107 3.81 12.23 -6.13
N LEU A 108 4.72 12.92 -5.46
CA LEU A 108 5.07 14.29 -5.77
C LEU A 108 6.31 14.29 -6.67
N PRO A 109 6.24 14.85 -7.89
CA PRO A 109 7.36 14.83 -8.81
C PRO A 109 8.56 15.61 -8.25
N HIS A 110 9.74 15.33 -8.79
CA HIS A 110 10.99 15.87 -8.26
C HIS A 110 11.03 17.40 -8.21
N ASN A 111 10.44 18.09 -9.20
CA ASN A 111 10.34 19.54 -9.23
C ASN A 111 9.41 20.11 -8.13
N ILE A 112 8.51 19.32 -7.59
CA ILE A 112 7.70 19.69 -6.43
C ILE A 112 8.48 19.39 -5.14
N LYS A 113 9.06 18.17 -5.02
CA LYS A 113 9.90 17.81 -3.88
C LYS A 113 11.00 18.85 -3.65
N SER A 114 11.63 19.35 -4.71
CA SER A 114 12.72 20.35 -4.62
C SER A 114 12.28 21.74 -4.12
N LYS A 115 10.97 21.99 -4.00
CA LYS A 115 10.46 23.23 -3.38
C LYS A 115 10.37 23.16 -1.86
N PHE A 116 10.47 21.95 -1.28
CA PHE A 116 10.44 21.76 0.16
C PHE A 116 11.80 22.06 0.77
N GLU A 117 11.79 22.62 1.97
CA GLU A 117 12.99 22.88 2.72
C GLU A 117 13.72 21.57 3.02
N ASP A 118 15.06 21.62 2.97
CA ASP A 118 15.92 20.46 3.25
C ASP A 118 15.60 19.15 2.48
N HIS A 119 14.86 19.26 1.38
CA HIS A 119 14.41 18.12 0.58
C HIS A 119 15.51 17.14 0.18
N HIS A 120 16.76 17.59 0.09
CA HIS A 120 17.91 16.78 -0.30
C HIS A 120 18.35 15.79 0.80
N HIS A 121 17.93 15.99 2.05
CA HIS A 121 18.18 15.08 3.16
C HIS A 121 17.22 13.89 3.18
N PHE A 122 16.14 13.92 2.41
CA PHE A 122 15.10 12.90 2.41
C PHE A 122 15.09 12.08 1.13
N ASP A 123 15.03 10.76 1.26
CA ASP A 123 14.96 9.85 0.10
C ASP A 123 13.59 9.93 -0.59
N THR A 124 12.52 10.16 0.17
CA THR A 124 11.15 10.14 -0.33
C THR A 124 10.57 11.55 -0.46
N ASP A 125 9.61 11.71 -1.36
CA ASP A 125 8.81 12.92 -1.51
C ASP A 125 7.90 13.15 -0.30
N SER A 126 7.38 12.07 0.25
CA SER A 126 6.46 12.09 1.39
C SER A 126 7.13 12.59 2.66
N GLU A 127 8.36 12.15 2.94
CA GLU A 127 9.13 12.59 4.10
C GLU A 127 9.48 14.07 3.99
N ALA A 128 9.97 14.49 2.82
CA ALA A 128 10.26 15.89 2.55
C ALA A 128 9.00 16.78 2.71
N PHE A 129 7.84 16.29 2.29
CA PHE A 129 6.57 16.99 2.49
C PHE A 129 6.23 17.14 3.97
N TYR A 130 6.31 16.07 4.77
CA TYR A 130 5.99 16.13 6.20
C TYR A 130 7.00 16.95 7.00
N ASN A 131 8.29 16.96 6.61
CA ASN A 131 9.24 17.90 7.17
C ASN A 131 8.80 19.35 6.87
N ASN A 132 8.43 19.65 5.64
CA ASN A 132 7.97 21.00 5.29
C ASN A 132 6.66 21.38 6.02
N VAL A 133 5.76 20.42 6.29
CA VAL A 133 4.57 20.65 7.13
C VAL A 133 4.97 20.97 8.56
N ASN A 134 5.95 20.24 9.11
CA ASN A 134 6.46 20.47 10.46
C ASN A 134 7.03 21.88 10.65
N GLU A 135 7.77 22.37 9.65
CA GLU A 135 8.45 23.68 9.72
C GLU A 135 7.53 24.86 9.34
N HIS A 136 6.62 24.68 8.39
CA HIS A 136 5.88 25.78 7.77
C HIS A 136 4.34 25.64 7.86
N GLY A 137 3.87 24.51 8.36
CA GLY A 137 2.45 24.19 8.42
C GLY A 137 1.87 23.66 7.10
N ILE A 138 0.67 23.10 7.21
CA ILE A 138 0.00 22.40 6.10
C ILE A 138 -0.43 23.37 4.98
N GLU A 139 -0.89 24.54 5.32
CA GLU A 139 -1.37 25.54 4.36
C GLU A 139 -0.24 25.99 3.41
N ALA A 140 0.93 26.29 3.97
CA ALA A 140 2.11 26.64 3.19
C ALA A 140 2.56 25.47 2.30
N SER A 141 2.57 24.27 2.85
CA SER A 141 3.05 23.06 2.16
C SER A 141 2.14 22.67 0.99
N ILE A 142 0.82 22.71 1.14
CA ILE A 142 -0.14 22.38 0.07
C ILE A 142 -0.07 23.41 -1.06
N THR A 143 0.18 24.69 -0.78
CA THR A 143 0.29 25.69 -1.84
C THR A 143 1.41 25.41 -2.82
N LEU A 144 2.41 24.62 -2.45
CA LEU A 144 3.53 24.22 -3.31
C LEU A 144 3.20 23.04 -4.24
N LEU A 145 2.12 22.30 -3.99
CA LEU A 145 1.75 21.06 -4.71
C LEU A 145 1.06 21.36 -6.05
N THR A 146 1.68 22.11 -6.91
CA THR A 146 1.12 22.49 -8.22
C THR A 146 1.01 21.33 -9.19
N GLN A 147 1.68 20.22 -8.91
CA GLN A 147 1.68 18.95 -9.67
C GLN A 147 1.79 17.77 -8.71
N GLY A 148 1.42 16.58 -9.20
CA GLY A 148 1.51 15.34 -8.45
C GLY A 148 0.15 14.87 -7.93
N ALA A 149 0.14 13.63 -7.53
CA ALA A 149 -1.03 12.95 -6.99
C ALA A 149 -0.87 12.80 -5.48
N TYR A 150 -1.91 13.12 -4.71
CA TYR A 150 -1.82 13.02 -3.26
C TYR A 150 -3.16 12.75 -2.57
N CYS A 151 -3.05 11.95 -1.53
CA CYS A 151 -3.95 11.88 -0.38
C CYS A 151 -3.08 11.83 0.88
N PHE A 152 -3.22 12.79 1.75
CA PHE A 152 -2.55 12.88 3.04
C PHE A 152 -3.53 12.62 4.15
N VAL A 153 -3.13 11.79 5.12
CA VAL A 153 -3.81 11.59 6.39
C VAL A 153 -2.77 11.70 7.50
N TRP A 154 -3.03 12.54 8.49
CA TRP A 154 -2.09 12.75 9.57
C TRP A 154 -2.76 13.10 10.90
N TRP A 155 -2.04 12.88 11.95
CA TRP A 155 -2.31 13.40 13.26
C TRP A 155 -1.52 14.69 13.47
N ASP A 156 -2.24 15.77 13.70
CA ASP A 156 -1.68 17.03 14.16
C ASP A 156 -1.52 16.94 15.68
N LYS A 157 -0.28 16.94 16.16
CA LYS A 157 0.06 16.70 17.57
C LYS A 157 -0.25 17.89 18.45
N ASP A 158 -0.14 19.12 17.90
CA ASP A 158 -0.37 20.36 18.64
C ASP A 158 -1.85 20.56 18.91
N THR A 159 -2.68 20.32 17.92
CA THR A 159 -4.13 20.49 18.02
C THR A 159 -4.86 19.23 18.45
N ASP A 160 -4.18 18.06 18.43
CA ASP A 160 -4.77 16.74 18.66
C ASP A 160 -5.95 16.45 17.72
N GLU A 161 -5.69 16.66 16.44
CA GLU A 161 -6.69 16.50 15.37
C GLU A 161 -6.28 15.42 14.37
N LEU A 162 -7.26 14.68 13.89
CA LEU A 162 -7.12 13.84 12.69
C LEU A 162 -7.43 14.71 11.47
N CYS A 163 -6.48 14.79 10.58
CA CYS A 163 -6.53 15.63 9.40
C CYS A 163 -6.44 14.84 8.12
N MET A 164 -7.24 15.21 7.10
CA MET A 164 -7.24 14.57 5.79
C MET A 164 -7.39 15.61 4.67
N ILE A 165 -6.63 15.44 3.60
CA ILE A 165 -6.78 16.20 2.35
C ILE A 165 -6.36 15.33 1.17
N ARG A 166 -7.03 15.51 0.02
CA ARG A 166 -6.66 14.85 -1.23
C ARG A 166 -6.84 15.74 -2.45
N ASN A 167 -6.18 15.38 -3.55
CA ASN A 167 -6.58 15.84 -4.87
C ASN A 167 -7.47 14.81 -5.59
N ASP A 168 -7.86 15.08 -6.81
CA ASP A 168 -8.74 14.25 -7.63
C ASP A 168 -8.13 12.90 -8.03
N GLU A 169 -6.80 12.76 -7.99
CA GLU A 169 -6.10 11.55 -8.44
C GLU A 169 -6.02 10.42 -7.38
N ARG A 170 -6.33 10.71 -6.11
CA ARG A 170 -6.20 9.72 -5.04
C ARG A 170 -7.47 9.63 -4.22
N PRO A 171 -8.16 8.47 -4.23
CA PRO A 171 -9.39 8.29 -3.48
C PRO A 171 -9.14 8.18 -1.97
N MET A 172 -10.14 8.59 -1.20
CA MET A 172 -10.25 8.36 0.23
C MET A 172 -11.71 8.32 0.63
N TRP A 173 -12.10 7.27 1.33
CA TRP A 173 -13.44 7.04 1.82
C TRP A 173 -13.44 6.94 3.32
N TYR A 174 -14.49 7.43 3.96
CA TYR A 174 -14.69 7.31 5.40
C TYR A 174 -16.14 7.09 5.75
N THR A 175 -16.37 6.52 6.92
CA THR A 175 -17.70 6.34 7.50
C THR A 175 -17.60 6.35 9.02
N PHE A 176 -18.74 6.46 9.69
CA PHE A 176 -18.84 6.32 11.14
C PHE A 176 -19.72 5.10 11.47
N ASN A 177 -19.51 4.51 12.65
CA ASN A 177 -20.50 3.59 13.19
C ASN A 177 -21.83 4.34 13.44
N THR A 178 -22.92 3.60 13.66
CA THR A 178 -24.28 4.18 13.82
C THR A 178 -24.39 5.20 14.95
N ASP A 179 -23.56 5.08 15.98
CA ASP A 179 -23.56 5.99 17.13
C ASP A 179 -22.56 7.15 16.96
N ARG A 180 -21.89 7.21 15.83
CA ARG A 180 -20.83 8.20 15.50
C ARG A 180 -19.70 8.28 16.54
N THR A 181 -19.42 7.22 17.26
CA THR A 181 -18.33 7.17 18.25
C THR A 181 -17.02 6.65 17.67
N ILE A 182 -17.08 5.97 16.51
CA ILE A 182 -15.93 5.40 15.83
C ILE A 182 -15.98 5.77 14.34
N MET A 183 -14.86 6.27 13.84
CA MET A 183 -14.63 6.60 12.44
C MET A 183 -13.74 5.54 11.80
N TYR A 184 -14.06 5.12 10.58
CA TYR A 184 -13.26 4.21 9.77
C TYR A 184 -12.96 4.85 8.42
N TRP A 185 -11.78 4.62 7.88
CA TRP A 185 -11.41 5.10 6.55
C TRP A 185 -10.49 4.15 5.80
N ALA A 186 -10.55 4.22 4.48
CA ALA A 186 -9.66 3.50 3.58
C ALA A 186 -9.55 4.21 2.23
N SER A 187 -8.44 3.99 1.55
CA SER A 187 -8.27 4.44 0.16
C SER A 187 -9.31 3.85 -0.79
N GLU A 188 -9.83 2.64 -0.49
CA GLU A 188 -10.79 1.92 -1.32
C GLU A 188 -12.06 1.57 -0.55
N VAL A 189 -13.21 2.02 -1.07
CA VAL A 189 -14.51 1.76 -0.43
C VAL A 189 -14.85 0.27 -0.37
N GLY A 190 -14.47 -0.51 -1.38
CA GLY A 190 -14.70 -1.95 -1.41
C GLY A 190 -13.98 -2.69 -0.29
N MET A 191 -12.72 -2.32 0.00
CA MET A 191 -11.96 -2.87 1.12
C MET A 191 -12.55 -2.45 2.46
N LEU A 192 -12.95 -1.17 2.58
CA LEU A 192 -13.59 -0.64 3.78
C LEU A 192 -14.89 -1.39 4.08
N ALA A 193 -15.78 -1.51 3.11
CA ALA A 193 -17.05 -2.22 3.24
C ALA A 193 -16.85 -3.70 3.59
N ALA A 194 -15.89 -4.38 2.96
CA ALA A 194 -15.61 -5.78 3.21
C ALA A 194 -15.11 -6.03 4.65
N ALA A 195 -14.20 -5.20 5.15
CA ALA A 195 -13.69 -5.33 6.52
C ALA A 195 -14.77 -5.04 7.58
N LEU A 196 -15.56 -4.00 7.37
CA LEU A 196 -16.66 -3.64 8.26
C LEU A 196 -17.72 -4.76 8.32
N ASN A 197 -18.12 -5.26 7.15
CA ASN A 197 -19.10 -6.35 7.07
C ASN A 197 -18.58 -7.65 7.71
N ARG A 198 -17.31 -8.01 7.47
CA ARG A 198 -16.68 -9.18 8.09
C ARG A 198 -16.70 -9.17 9.62
N ASN A 199 -16.66 -7.99 10.21
CA ASN A 199 -16.63 -7.79 11.66
C ASN A 199 -17.99 -7.32 12.23
N ASP A 200 -19.08 -7.46 11.48
CA ASP A 200 -20.45 -7.06 11.88
C ASP A 200 -20.51 -5.61 12.41
N VAL A 201 -19.75 -4.70 11.78
CA VAL A 201 -19.78 -3.28 12.10
C VAL A 201 -20.87 -2.60 11.28
N LYS A 202 -21.89 -2.09 11.96
CA LYS A 202 -22.92 -1.27 11.33
C LYS A 202 -22.46 0.17 11.26
N THR A 203 -22.61 0.77 10.08
CA THR A 203 -22.12 2.13 9.81
C THR A 203 -23.20 3.02 9.22
N GLU A 204 -22.95 4.31 9.23
CA GLU A 204 -23.63 5.28 8.38
C GLU A 204 -23.24 5.09 6.90
N LYS A 205 -23.75 5.95 6.04
CA LYS A 205 -23.32 5.98 4.63
C LYS A 205 -21.82 6.20 4.51
N PHE A 206 -21.22 5.65 3.45
CA PHE A 206 -19.85 5.97 3.08
C PHE A 206 -19.77 7.38 2.50
N ASN A 207 -18.78 8.14 2.92
CA ASN A 207 -18.52 9.48 2.46
C ASN A 207 -17.21 9.47 1.65
N PHE A 208 -17.24 10.07 0.47
CA PHE A 208 -16.05 10.31 -0.32
C PHE A 208 -15.42 11.63 0.09
N LEU A 209 -14.14 11.64 0.44
CA LEU A 209 -13.46 12.84 0.89
C LEU A 209 -13.42 13.88 -0.24
N ASP A 210 -13.83 15.09 0.04
CA ASP A 210 -13.85 16.18 -0.95
C ASP A 210 -12.45 16.52 -1.48
N VAL A 211 -12.39 16.83 -2.76
CA VAL A 211 -11.15 17.26 -3.44
C VAL A 211 -10.74 18.65 -3.01
N HIS A 212 -9.46 18.83 -2.68
CA HIS A 212 -8.89 20.12 -2.26
C HIS A 212 -9.58 20.77 -1.05
N LYS A 213 -10.23 19.95 -0.22
CA LYS A 213 -10.74 20.38 1.05
C LYS A 213 -9.97 19.68 2.18
N LEU A 214 -9.43 20.49 3.06
CA LEU A 214 -8.81 20.05 4.28
C LEU A 214 -9.89 19.82 5.33
N HIS A 215 -10.04 18.58 5.75
CA HIS A 215 -10.90 18.14 6.81
C HIS A 215 -10.10 17.98 8.09
N ARG A 216 -10.53 18.62 9.17
CA ARG A 216 -9.95 18.48 10.51
C ARG A 216 -11.02 18.00 11.49
N TRP A 217 -10.75 16.93 12.17
CA TRP A 217 -11.62 16.40 13.22
C TRP A 217 -10.89 16.41 14.56
N LYS A 218 -11.47 17.06 15.55
CA LYS A 218 -11.03 16.88 16.93
C LYS A 218 -11.29 15.45 17.35
N ILE A 219 -10.25 14.73 17.76
CA ILE A 219 -10.39 13.33 18.14
C ILE A 219 -11.15 13.26 19.46
N PRO A 220 -12.33 12.58 19.52
CA PRO A 220 -13.13 12.54 20.74
C PRO A 220 -12.44 11.73 21.82
N LEU A 221 -12.70 12.11 23.07
CA LEU A 221 -12.25 11.36 24.23
C LEU A 221 -13.41 10.52 24.81
N GLY A 222 -13.11 9.28 25.19
CA GLY A 222 -14.11 8.34 25.70
C GLY A 222 -15.21 8.04 24.67
N ASN A 223 -16.43 7.89 25.13
CA ASN A 223 -17.59 7.53 24.29
C ASN A 223 -18.29 8.73 23.63
N ASN A 224 -17.61 9.85 23.49
CA ASN A 224 -18.20 11.00 22.82
C ASN A 224 -18.33 10.75 21.31
N ALA A 225 -19.40 11.27 20.73
CA ALA A 225 -19.58 11.24 19.28
C ALA A 225 -18.55 12.14 18.59
N TRP A 226 -18.15 11.72 17.38
CA TRP A 226 -17.30 12.55 16.52
C TRP A 226 -17.98 13.87 16.20
N PRO A 227 -17.29 14.99 16.37
CA PRO A 227 -17.78 16.27 15.90
C PRO A 227 -17.82 16.30 14.38
N GLU A 228 -18.56 17.23 13.82
CA GLU A 228 -18.42 17.53 12.39
C GLU A 228 -17.01 18.06 12.11
N ALA A 229 -16.50 17.74 10.93
CA ALA A 229 -15.20 18.24 10.49
C ALA A 229 -15.22 19.76 10.35
N VAL A 230 -14.15 20.40 10.80
CA VAL A 230 -13.85 21.75 10.33
C VAL A 230 -13.26 21.62 8.92
N VAL A 231 -13.97 22.15 7.92
CA VAL A 231 -13.58 22.01 6.52
C VAL A 231 -13.15 23.35 5.97
N SER A 232 -11.96 23.41 5.38
CA SER A 232 -11.44 24.60 4.70
C SER A 232 -10.97 24.24 3.29
N GLU A 233 -11.25 25.10 2.32
CA GLU A 233 -10.71 24.93 0.98
C GLU A 233 -9.21 25.22 0.99
N LEU A 234 -8.43 24.28 0.46
CA LEU A 234 -6.98 24.41 0.42
C LEU A 234 -6.46 23.85 -0.91
N ARG A 235 -6.07 24.76 -1.79
CA ARG A 235 -5.62 24.45 -3.15
C ARG A 235 -4.17 24.86 -3.36
N PRO A 236 -3.45 24.11 -4.22
CA PRO A 236 -2.16 24.57 -4.73
C PRO A 236 -2.29 25.96 -5.40
N LYS A 237 -1.24 26.75 -5.31
CA LYS A 237 -1.18 27.99 -6.10
C LYS A 237 -1.20 27.64 -7.58
N LYS A 238 -2.08 28.29 -8.36
CA LYS A 238 -1.98 28.23 -9.82
C LYS A 238 -0.63 28.85 -10.21
N GLU A 239 0.25 28.04 -10.79
CA GLU A 239 1.41 28.62 -11.47
C GLU A 239 0.87 29.41 -12.67
N GLU A 240 1.21 30.70 -12.75
CA GLU A 240 1.00 31.42 -14.00
C GLU A 240 1.83 30.69 -15.08
N PRO A 241 1.27 30.43 -16.26
CA PRO A 241 1.99 29.72 -17.29
C PRO A 241 3.24 30.53 -17.66
N VAL A 242 4.38 30.13 -17.17
CA VAL A 242 5.67 30.59 -17.70
C VAL A 242 5.72 30.00 -19.11
N HIS A 243 5.53 30.85 -20.12
CA HIS A 243 5.66 30.50 -21.52
C HIS A 243 7.12 30.14 -21.87
N HIS A 244 7.57 29.01 -21.31
CA HIS A 244 8.69 28.28 -21.87
C HIS A 244 8.08 27.27 -22.84
N GLY A 245 8.42 27.40 -24.15
CA GLY A 245 7.90 26.58 -25.22
C GLY A 245 8.31 25.11 -25.13
N TYR A 246 7.90 24.45 -24.06
CA TYR A 246 8.03 23.02 -23.87
C TYR A 246 6.66 22.35 -24.03
N ASN A 247 6.60 21.42 -24.95
CA ASN A 247 5.45 20.56 -25.20
C ASN A 247 4.95 19.96 -23.87
N PHE A 248 3.75 20.37 -23.45
CA PHE A 248 3.02 19.69 -22.38
C PHE A 248 2.85 18.22 -22.75
N HIS A 249 3.47 17.35 -21.99
CA HIS A 249 3.18 15.93 -22.10
C HIS A 249 1.72 15.71 -21.69
N LYS A 250 0.89 15.32 -22.63
CA LYS A 250 -0.50 14.94 -22.41
C LYS A 250 -0.57 13.88 -21.30
N PRO A 251 -1.60 13.87 -20.45
CA PRO A 251 -1.82 12.86 -19.43
C PRO A 251 -1.69 11.44 -19.99
N HIS A 252 -1.25 10.51 -19.19
CA HIS A 252 -0.99 9.14 -19.62
C HIS A 252 -2.23 8.49 -20.30
N TRP A 253 -3.42 8.75 -19.79
CA TRP A 253 -4.67 8.27 -20.37
C TRP A 253 -4.98 8.87 -21.74
N GLU A 254 -4.68 10.16 -21.98
CA GLU A 254 -4.81 10.76 -23.32
C GLU A 254 -3.84 10.15 -24.31
N ARG A 255 -2.61 9.86 -23.88
CA ARG A 255 -1.63 9.16 -24.72
C ARG A 255 -2.07 7.74 -25.04
N GLN A 256 -2.67 7.02 -24.08
CA GLN A 256 -3.23 5.70 -24.33
C GLN A 256 -4.45 5.77 -25.26
N ALA A 257 -5.33 6.75 -25.09
CA ALA A 257 -6.47 6.94 -25.98
C ALA A 257 -6.02 7.27 -27.42
N GLU A 258 -5.01 8.13 -27.60
CA GLU A 258 -4.43 8.43 -28.90
C GLU A 258 -3.71 7.25 -29.54
N GLN A 259 -2.97 6.46 -28.73
CA GLN A 259 -2.34 5.24 -29.20
C GLN A 259 -3.38 4.18 -29.62
N LYS A 260 -4.45 4.03 -28.85
CA LYS A 260 -5.55 3.14 -29.20
C LYS A 260 -6.28 3.61 -30.45
N ALA A 261 -6.57 4.91 -30.59
CA ALA A 261 -7.18 5.48 -31.76
C ALA A 261 -6.26 5.39 -33.01
N ALA A 262 -4.95 5.54 -32.83
CA ALA A 262 -3.97 5.36 -33.91
C ALA A 262 -3.87 3.89 -34.35
N GLN A 263 -3.92 2.95 -33.42
CA GLN A 263 -3.95 1.51 -33.71
C GLN A 263 -5.24 1.11 -34.44
N GLU A 264 -6.38 1.66 -34.02
CA GLU A 264 -7.67 1.42 -34.69
C GLU A 264 -7.72 2.04 -36.10
N ARG A 265 -7.09 3.20 -36.33
CA ARG A 265 -6.93 3.80 -37.66
C ARG A 265 -6.00 2.97 -38.56
N ALA A 266 -4.83 2.54 -38.04
CA ALA A 266 -3.90 1.68 -38.75
C ALA A 266 -4.51 0.32 -39.12
N ALA A 267 -5.37 -0.24 -38.25
CA ALA A 267 -6.12 -1.45 -38.52
C ALA A 267 -7.18 -1.29 -39.63
N LYS A 268 -7.72 -0.08 -39.80
CA LYS A 268 -8.71 0.24 -40.85
C LYS A 268 -8.07 0.58 -42.19
N GLU A 269 -6.84 1.07 -42.22
CA GLU A 269 -6.13 1.51 -43.44
C GLU A 269 -5.31 0.41 -44.13
N GLY A 270 -5.36 -0.85 -43.64
CA GLY A 270 -4.88 -2.02 -44.39
C GLY A 270 -3.41 -1.95 -44.82
N ALA A 271 -2.50 -1.47 -43.94
CA ALA A 271 -1.07 -1.45 -44.26
C ALA A 271 -0.52 -2.90 -44.35
N PRO A 272 0.08 -3.31 -45.49
CA PRO A 272 0.66 -4.65 -45.62
C PRO A 272 2.00 -4.68 -44.89
N GLY A 273 2.08 -5.44 -43.79
CA GLY A 273 3.36 -5.71 -43.15
C GLY A 273 3.41 -5.91 -41.66
N ALA A 274 2.33 -5.76 -40.92
CA ALA A 274 2.31 -6.14 -39.50
C ALA A 274 2.17 -7.66 -39.38
N ALA A 275 3.27 -8.34 -39.04
CA ALA A 275 3.23 -9.73 -38.64
C ALA A 275 2.19 -9.89 -37.53
N LYS A 276 1.21 -10.75 -37.75
CA LYS A 276 0.19 -11.12 -36.77
C LYS A 276 0.92 -11.67 -35.52
N ALA A 277 1.04 -10.87 -34.48
CA ALA A 277 1.25 -11.42 -33.16
C ALA A 277 0.11 -12.42 -32.94
N GLY A 278 0.44 -13.70 -32.76
CA GLY A 278 -0.51 -14.79 -32.71
C GLY A 278 -1.58 -14.47 -31.67
N ALA A 279 -2.84 -14.51 -32.09
CA ALA A 279 -3.95 -14.42 -31.19
C ALA A 279 -3.78 -15.51 -30.14
N VAL A 280 -3.52 -15.14 -28.92
CA VAL A 280 -3.56 -16.07 -27.80
C VAL A 280 -4.99 -16.58 -27.75
N LYS A 281 -5.19 -17.86 -28.11
CA LYS A 281 -6.48 -18.52 -27.92
C LYS A 281 -6.73 -18.51 -26.42
N ILE A 282 -7.67 -17.69 -26.00
CA ILE A 282 -8.22 -17.75 -24.65
C ILE A 282 -8.90 -19.11 -24.55
N ARG A 283 -8.27 -20.04 -23.84
CA ARG A 283 -8.89 -21.31 -23.44
C ARG A 283 -9.74 -21.02 -22.19
N ASP A 284 -10.77 -21.81 -21.97
CA ASP A 284 -11.51 -21.74 -20.72
C ASP A 284 -10.54 -21.95 -19.55
N ALA A 285 -10.51 -20.98 -18.64
CA ALA A 285 -9.68 -21.01 -17.46
C ALA A 285 -10.11 -22.19 -16.56
N SER A 286 -9.15 -22.91 -15.99
CA SER A 286 -9.42 -23.88 -14.93
C SER A 286 -10.01 -23.19 -13.71
N GLU A 287 -10.67 -23.95 -12.80
CA GLU A 287 -11.23 -23.39 -11.56
C GLU A 287 -10.17 -22.66 -10.73
N ASP A 288 -8.92 -23.12 -10.75
CA ASP A 288 -7.78 -22.50 -10.06
C ASP A 288 -7.32 -21.21 -10.75
N GLU A 289 -7.35 -21.18 -12.09
CA GLU A 289 -7.07 -19.98 -12.88
C GLU A 289 -8.18 -18.93 -12.74
N LYS A 290 -9.44 -19.33 -12.61
CA LYS A 290 -10.58 -18.44 -12.31
C LYS A 290 -10.44 -17.77 -10.94
N PHE A 291 -9.85 -18.44 -9.97
CA PHE A 291 -9.55 -17.87 -8.67
C PHE A 291 -8.49 -16.75 -8.76
N VAL A 292 -7.43 -16.96 -9.53
CA VAL A 292 -6.38 -15.94 -9.78
C VAL A 292 -6.97 -14.75 -10.55
N TRP A 293 -7.78 -14.99 -11.56
CA TRP A 293 -8.43 -13.95 -12.34
C TRP A 293 -9.45 -13.14 -11.53
N SER A 294 -10.23 -13.78 -10.66
CA SER A 294 -11.14 -13.05 -9.77
C SER A 294 -10.40 -12.10 -8.82
N THR A 295 -9.18 -12.47 -8.41
CA THR A 295 -8.33 -11.62 -7.57
C THR A 295 -7.74 -10.43 -8.35
N LEU A 296 -7.43 -10.63 -9.64
CA LEU A 296 -6.97 -9.57 -10.53
C LEU A 296 -8.09 -8.60 -10.93
N GLU A 297 -9.29 -9.10 -11.20
CA GLU A 297 -10.46 -8.25 -11.47
C GLU A 297 -10.86 -7.39 -10.27
N VAL A 298 -10.64 -7.83 -9.03
CA VAL A 298 -10.82 -7.00 -7.83
C VAL A 298 -9.89 -5.78 -7.86
N SER A 299 -8.65 -5.94 -8.32
CA SER A 299 -7.71 -4.83 -8.41
C SER A 299 -8.03 -3.86 -9.56
N GLU A 300 -8.63 -4.33 -10.65
CA GLU A 300 -9.09 -3.48 -11.75
C GLU A 300 -10.39 -2.74 -11.44
N LEU A 301 -11.29 -3.36 -10.67
CA LEU A 301 -12.56 -2.75 -10.26
C LEU A 301 -12.41 -1.64 -9.22
N CYS A 302 -11.31 -1.63 -8.48
CA CYS A 302 -10.99 -0.54 -7.57
C CYS A 302 -10.46 0.72 -8.28
N ILE A 303 -10.30 0.70 -9.59
CA ILE A 303 -9.74 1.80 -10.40
C ILE A 303 -10.84 2.59 -11.13
N ASP A 304 -12.05 2.05 -11.23
CA ASP A 304 -13.13 2.72 -11.96
C ASP A 304 -13.83 3.74 -11.05
N ASP A 305 -13.61 5.03 -11.35
CA ASP A 305 -14.19 6.20 -10.67
C ASP A 305 -15.72 6.32 -10.82
N THR A 306 -16.33 5.42 -11.56
CA THR A 306 -17.78 5.34 -11.69
C THR A 306 -18.36 4.50 -10.55
N SER A 307 -18.53 5.13 -9.39
CA SER A 307 -19.43 4.60 -8.36
C SER A 307 -20.80 4.31 -9.01
N PRO A 308 -21.26 3.06 -9.11
CA PRO A 308 -22.59 2.81 -9.64
C PRO A 308 -23.62 3.58 -8.81
N GLU A 309 -24.47 4.34 -9.45
CA GLU A 309 -25.64 4.91 -8.81
C GLU A 309 -26.38 3.77 -8.09
N GLY A 310 -26.44 3.80 -6.75
CA GLY A 310 -27.07 2.75 -5.96
C GLY A 310 -26.22 2.17 -4.82
N TRP A 311 -25.00 2.62 -4.60
CA TRP A 311 -24.17 2.21 -3.46
C TRP A 311 -24.65 2.76 -2.10
N HIS A 312 -25.86 3.28 -2.05
CA HIS A 312 -26.41 3.98 -0.89
C HIS A 312 -27.25 3.12 0.05
N SER A 313 -27.41 1.82 -0.25
CA SER A 313 -28.02 0.85 0.66
C SER A 313 -27.03 -0.26 1.00
N ASP A 314 -26.90 -0.60 2.28
CA ASP A 314 -26.00 -1.63 2.78
C ASP A 314 -26.23 -2.98 2.05
N GLU A 315 -27.46 -3.26 1.66
CA GLU A 315 -27.88 -4.48 0.96
C GLU A 315 -27.36 -4.51 -0.49
N SER A 316 -27.30 -3.37 -1.17
CA SER A 316 -26.83 -3.30 -2.56
C SER A 316 -25.33 -3.53 -2.71
N ILE A 317 -24.52 -3.13 -1.73
CA ILE A 317 -23.06 -3.34 -1.72
C ILE A 317 -22.75 -4.82 -1.51
N VAL A 318 -23.40 -5.45 -0.55
CA VAL A 318 -23.21 -6.89 -0.25
C VAL A 318 -23.69 -7.76 -1.41
N GLU A 319 -24.84 -7.45 -2.00
CA GLU A 319 -25.39 -8.14 -3.15
C GLU A 319 -24.55 -7.95 -4.42
N TRP A 320 -24.05 -6.72 -4.62
CA TRP A 320 -23.14 -6.41 -5.72
C TRP A 320 -21.82 -7.18 -5.58
N PHE A 321 -21.24 -7.23 -4.38
CA PHE A 321 -20.02 -7.97 -4.09
C PHE A 321 -20.22 -9.49 -4.27
N LYS A 322 -21.31 -10.05 -3.74
CA LYS A 322 -21.66 -11.47 -3.92
C LYS A 322 -21.90 -11.86 -5.39
N ARG A 323 -22.47 -10.97 -6.18
CA ARG A 323 -22.75 -11.20 -7.60
C ARG A 323 -21.49 -11.13 -8.47
N ARG A 324 -20.59 -10.23 -8.15
CA ARG A 324 -19.35 -10.00 -8.90
C ARG A 324 -18.22 -10.93 -8.44
N PHE A 325 -18.27 -11.35 -7.19
CA PHE A 325 -17.30 -12.26 -6.56
C PHE A 325 -18.05 -13.42 -5.89
N PRO A 326 -18.62 -14.36 -6.70
CA PRO A 326 -19.46 -15.43 -6.17
C PRO A 326 -18.71 -16.42 -5.27
N VAL A 327 -17.40 -16.31 -5.13
CA VAL A 327 -16.57 -17.24 -4.35
C VAL A 327 -15.55 -16.50 -3.49
N ILE A 328 -16.01 -15.70 -2.52
CA ILE A 328 -15.25 -15.55 -1.28
C ILE A 328 -15.92 -16.44 -0.22
N THR A 329 -16.12 -17.69 -0.53
CA THR A 329 -16.14 -18.74 0.46
C THR A 329 -14.69 -19.10 0.70
N LEU A 330 -14.16 -18.65 1.83
CA LEU A 330 -12.89 -19.20 2.35
C LEU A 330 -13.07 -20.72 2.37
N PRO A 331 -12.25 -21.49 1.64
CA PRO A 331 -12.33 -22.92 1.73
C PRO A 331 -12.01 -23.30 3.17
N SER A 332 -12.96 -23.89 3.88
CA SER A 332 -12.75 -24.51 5.20
C SER A 332 -11.83 -25.73 5.15
N GLN A 333 -11.25 -26.01 3.99
CA GLN A 333 -10.24 -27.04 3.78
C GLN A 333 -9.12 -26.47 2.92
N ARG A 334 -7.96 -26.21 3.56
CA ARG A 334 -6.70 -26.00 2.88
C ARG A 334 -6.35 -27.25 2.08
N LYS A 335 -6.65 -27.26 0.79
CA LYS A 335 -5.82 -27.99 -0.15
C LYS A 335 -4.60 -27.11 -0.38
N VAL A 336 -3.47 -27.53 0.12
CA VAL A 336 -2.16 -27.01 -0.31
C VAL A 336 -2.08 -27.37 -1.80
N VAL A 337 -2.31 -26.38 -2.65
CA VAL A 337 -1.99 -26.50 -4.07
C VAL A 337 -0.48 -26.35 -4.11
N ASP A 338 0.23 -27.43 -4.40
CA ASP A 338 1.62 -27.35 -4.81
C ASP A 338 1.64 -26.51 -6.10
N LEU A 339 1.89 -25.21 -5.94
CA LEU A 339 2.26 -24.37 -7.07
C LEU A 339 3.51 -25.01 -7.67
N PRO A 340 3.53 -25.25 -9.00
CA PRO A 340 4.75 -25.74 -9.62
C PRO A 340 5.85 -24.75 -9.28
N THR A 341 6.83 -25.22 -8.52
CA THR A 341 7.98 -24.43 -8.09
C THR A 341 8.56 -23.77 -9.34
N ARG A 342 8.38 -22.45 -9.45
CA ARG A 342 9.00 -21.70 -10.55
C ARG A 342 10.50 -21.86 -10.37
N LYS A 343 11.14 -22.57 -11.29
CA LYS A 343 12.60 -22.68 -11.29
C LYS A 343 13.19 -21.28 -11.36
N VAL A 344 14.15 -21.00 -10.52
CA VAL A 344 14.91 -19.76 -10.54
C VAL A 344 15.70 -19.71 -11.83
N LEU A 345 15.60 -18.60 -12.57
CA LEU A 345 16.25 -18.47 -13.90
C LEU A 345 17.72 -18.05 -13.81
N GLY A 346 18.16 -17.56 -12.63
CA GLY A 346 19.54 -17.13 -12.42
C GLY A 346 19.79 -16.75 -10.96
N TYR A 347 21.05 -16.63 -10.59
CA TYR A 347 21.50 -16.29 -9.25
C TYR A 347 22.50 -15.14 -9.30
N ILE A 348 22.53 -14.35 -8.23
CA ILE A 348 23.46 -13.23 -8.08
C ILE A 348 24.54 -13.60 -7.07
N HIS A 349 25.78 -13.40 -7.46
CA HIS A 349 26.92 -13.62 -6.57
C HIS A 349 26.89 -12.61 -5.40
N PRO A 350 26.85 -13.07 -4.15
CA PRO A 350 26.56 -12.20 -3.00
C PRO A 350 27.60 -11.09 -2.79
N LYS A 351 28.83 -11.34 -3.22
CA LYS A 351 29.97 -10.39 -3.06
C LYS A 351 30.15 -9.46 -4.25
N THR A 352 30.14 -9.99 -5.47
CA THR A 352 30.41 -9.19 -6.70
C THR A 352 29.17 -8.55 -7.28
N ARG A 353 27.96 -9.01 -6.87
CA ARG A 353 26.68 -8.58 -7.42
C ARG A 353 26.48 -8.90 -8.90
N ALA A 354 27.36 -9.67 -9.51
CA ALA A 354 27.23 -10.15 -10.86
C ALA A 354 26.35 -11.40 -10.93
N GLU A 355 25.73 -11.65 -12.09
CA GLU A 355 25.07 -12.93 -12.35
C GLU A 355 26.12 -14.04 -12.39
N ILE A 356 25.82 -15.17 -11.75
CA ILE A 356 26.69 -16.35 -11.77
C ILE A 356 26.23 -17.34 -12.81
N THR A 357 27.18 -17.97 -13.45
CA THR A 357 26.94 -19.04 -14.42
C THR A 357 26.52 -20.33 -13.70
N LYS A 358 25.91 -21.26 -14.43
CA LYS A 358 25.56 -22.58 -13.91
C LYS A 358 26.79 -23.31 -13.34
N ALA A 359 27.94 -23.21 -14.00
CA ALA A 359 29.19 -23.84 -13.56
C ALA A 359 29.67 -23.26 -12.22
N GLU A 360 29.62 -21.95 -12.06
CA GLU A 360 29.96 -21.29 -10.78
C GLU A 360 29.00 -21.68 -9.66
N PHE A 361 27.70 -21.76 -9.99
CA PHE A 361 26.70 -22.24 -9.04
C PHE A 361 26.98 -23.65 -8.56
N GLU A 362 27.28 -24.58 -9.47
CA GLU A 362 27.62 -25.97 -9.14
C GLU A 362 28.88 -26.07 -8.27
N VAL A 363 29.84 -25.17 -8.43
CA VAL A 363 31.02 -25.10 -7.56
C VAL A 363 30.65 -24.60 -6.16
N ILE A 364 29.83 -23.56 -6.07
CA ILE A 364 29.37 -22.98 -4.80
C ILE A 364 28.52 -23.99 -4.03
N THR A 365 27.62 -24.69 -4.73
CA THR A 365 26.65 -25.61 -4.10
C THR A 365 27.10 -27.08 -4.07
N LYS A 366 28.38 -27.34 -4.32
CA LYS A 366 28.96 -28.69 -4.40
C LYS A 366 28.61 -29.58 -3.21
N HIS A 367 28.47 -29.02 -2.03
CA HIS A 367 28.13 -29.73 -0.80
C HIS A 367 26.65 -29.68 -0.42
N GLY A 368 25.82 -29.11 -1.33
CA GLY A 368 24.40 -28.89 -1.06
C GLY A 368 24.15 -27.67 -0.18
N CYS A 369 23.08 -27.72 0.59
CA CYS A 369 22.77 -26.67 1.58
C CYS A 369 23.74 -26.77 2.76
N ASP A 370 24.44 -25.68 3.08
CA ASP A 370 25.44 -25.67 4.16
C ASP A 370 24.83 -25.93 5.55
N TRP A 371 23.52 -25.75 5.70
CA TRP A 371 22.83 -25.93 6.98
C TRP A 371 22.25 -27.34 7.17
N CYS A 372 21.55 -27.89 6.15
CA CYS A 372 20.90 -29.18 6.26
C CYS A 372 21.51 -30.27 5.35
N GLN A 373 22.55 -29.93 4.59
CA GLN A 373 23.28 -30.83 3.66
C GLN A 373 22.40 -31.46 2.56
N LYS A 374 21.17 -30.97 2.38
CA LYS A 374 20.32 -31.41 1.27
C LYS A 374 20.94 -30.98 -0.05
N SER A 375 20.93 -31.89 -1.03
CA SER A 375 21.41 -31.58 -2.39
C SER A 375 20.62 -30.40 -2.99
N VAL A 376 21.36 -29.55 -3.71
CA VAL A 376 20.83 -28.35 -4.38
C VAL A 376 21.21 -28.41 -5.84
N GLU A 377 20.23 -28.17 -6.70
CA GLU A 377 20.42 -28.17 -8.16
C GLU A 377 20.19 -26.77 -8.75
N TRP A 378 20.73 -26.55 -9.97
CA TRP A 378 20.46 -25.31 -10.70
C TRP A 378 18.96 -25.15 -10.96
N GLY A 379 18.40 -24.02 -10.50
CA GLY A 379 16.98 -23.71 -10.58
C GLY A 379 16.23 -23.89 -9.26
N ASP A 380 16.87 -24.43 -8.23
CA ASP A 380 16.27 -24.50 -6.89
C ASP A 380 16.22 -23.13 -6.21
N HIS A 381 15.24 -22.93 -5.34
CA HIS A 381 15.18 -21.74 -4.50
C HIS A 381 16.20 -21.84 -3.36
N VAL A 382 17.29 -21.10 -3.51
CA VAL A 382 18.35 -20.99 -2.50
C VAL A 382 18.76 -19.55 -2.28
N GLN A 383 19.24 -19.27 -1.08
CA GLN A 383 19.89 -18.02 -0.75
C GLN A 383 21.41 -18.26 -0.70
N LEU A 384 22.14 -17.45 -1.46
CA LEU A 384 23.61 -17.40 -1.41
C LEU A 384 24.02 -16.24 -0.52
N CYS A 385 24.73 -16.52 0.56
CA CYS A 385 25.21 -15.54 1.54
C CYS A 385 26.72 -15.47 1.56
N CYS A 386 27.30 -14.30 1.77
CA CYS A 386 28.73 -14.13 2.01
C CYS A 386 28.96 -14.06 3.52
N VAL A 387 29.65 -15.05 4.07
CA VAL A 387 29.97 -15.13 5.49
C VAL A 387 31.42 -14.65 5.68
N ASP A 388 31.63 -13.81 6.67
CA ASP A 388 32.95 -13.24 7.04
C ASP A 388 33.70 -12.53 5.87
N GLY A 389 32.97 -12.12 4.85
CA GLY A 389 33.52 -11.50 3.65
C GLY A 389 34.39 -12.41 2.77
N ILE A 390 34.48 -13.71 3.07
CA ILE A 390 35.40 -14.66 2.42
C ILE A 390 34.65 -15.84 1.80
N SER A 391 33.86 -16.58 2.57
CA SER A 391 33.14 -17.79 2.12
C SER A 391 31.72 -17.46 1.66
N ILE A 392 31.25 -18.26 0.69
CA ILE A 392 29.87 -18.18 0.22
C ILE A 392 29.14 -19.42 0.70
N GLU A 393 28.07 -19.25 1.46
CA GLU A 393 27.18 -20.30 1.91
C GLU A 393 25.93 -20.36 1.04
N CYS A 394 25.49 -21.58 0.77
CA CYS A 394 24.25 -21.87 0.07
C CYS A 394 23.20 -22.40 1.08
N ILE A 395 22.10 -21.71 1.22
CA ILE A 395 21.02 -22.06 2.16
C ILE A 395 19.76 -22.39 1.37
N CYS A 396 19.23 -23.60 1.50
CA CYS A 396 18.01 -23.99 0.78
C CYS A 396 16.76 -23.30 1.36
N GLU A 397 15.71 -23.21 0.54
CA GLU A 397 14.45 -22.55 0.91
C GLU A 397 13.84 -23.05 2.23
N SER A 398 13.89 -24.36 2.47
CA SER A 398 13.38 -24.93 3.72
C SER A 398 14.14 -24.48 4.97
N CYS A 399 15.45 -24.22 4.84
CA CYS A 399 16.26 -23.70 5.94
C CYS A 399 16.09 -22.19 6.11
N VAL A 400 15.99 -21.43 5.04
CA VAL A 400 15.71 -19.98 5.08
C VAL A 400 14.37 -19.69 5.76
N ASN A 401 13.37 -20.52 5.50
CA ASN A 401 12.03 -20.36 6.05
C ASN A 401 11.85 -20.95 7.46
N ASN A 402 12.90 -21.54 8.05
CA ASN A 402 12.85 -22.11 9.39
C ASN A 402 13.24 -21.06 10.44
N ASP A 403 12.28 -20.62 11.25
CA ASP A 403 12.47 -19.59 12.30
C ASP A 403 13.59 -19.89 13.30
N VAL A 404 13.87 -21.16 13.59
CA VAL A 404 14.94 -21.57 14.52
C VAL A 404 16.31 -21.32 13.89
N THR A 405 16.43 -21.59 12.60
CA THR A 405 17.68 -21.44 11.84
C THR A 405 17.98 -19.97 11.55
N ALA A 406 16.95 -19.17 11.25
CA ALA A 406 17.09 -17.72 11.08
C ALA A 406 17.54 -17.01 12.37
N LYS A 407 17.09 -17.49 13.56
CA LYS A 407 17.55 -16.96 14.84
C LYS A 407 19.02 -17.23 15.11
N GLN A 408 19.50 -18.44 14.80
CA GLN A 408 20.92 -18.79 14.98
C GLN A 408 21.84 -17.96 14.10
N TYR A 409 21.36 -17.56 12.93
CA TYR A 409 22.13 -16.73 11.99
C TYR A 409 22.19 -15.24 12.39
N LEU A 410 21.17 -14.76 13.12
CA LEU A 410 21.11 -13.37 13.59
C LEU A 410 21.76 -13.17 14.96
N GLU A 411 22.05 -14.25 15.68
CA GLU A 411 22.68 -14.22 17.02
C GLU A 411 24.19 -14.54 16.98
N GLY A 412 24.74 -14.93 15.85
CA GLY A 412 26.19 -15.13 15.59
C GLY A 412 26.79 -13.96 14.88
#